data_080fb26c5e595f64c0f1793eac7fce7c
#
_entry.id   080fb26c5e595f64c0f1793eac7fce7c
#
_cell.length_a   1.000
_cell.length_b   1.000
_cell.length_c   1.000
_cell.angle_alpha   90.00
_cell.angle_beta   90.00
_cell.angle_gamma   90.00
#
_symmetry.space_group_name_H-M   'P 1'
#
loop_
_entity.id
_entity.type
_entity.pdbx_description
1 polymer ?
#
loop_
_entity_poly.entity_id
_entity_poly.type
_entity_poly.pdbx_seq_one_letter_code
_entity_poly.pdbx_strand_id
1 'polypeptide(L)'
;GAYRKFPLSRYIKHRFKKIDAYICDELHEYSGESAQGEAMAEIAGIAKKVIAMTATLINGYAKGTFYLLFRLKPRLMLADGFKYNDARKFCQRYGVVESIYETPETKFNVASKNRTQKVRETFLPGISPIVYSRYLMENTVFLSLYDMAKDLPDYEEIPVACEMSESVEKEYRHMEDEFRTVMRKDRRLANKLLSPYLNLLTAYPDQPYGHAPVIAGDYSIVPKDFTDEPNDKLNNVLELL
;
A
#
# COMPACT_ATOMS: atom_id res chain seq x y z
N GLY A 1 -31.10 3.78 15.58
CA GLY A 1 -30.38 2.57 15.18
C GLY A 1 -29.42 2.92 14.06
N ALA A 2 -28.13 2.60 14.19
CA ALA A 2 -27.16 2.83 13.12
C ALA A 2 -27.56 1.97 11.92
N TYR A 3 -27.75 2.60 10.76
CA TYR A 3 -27.98 1.86 9.51
C TYR A 3 -26.75 1.00 9.22
N ARG A 4 -26.91 -0.34 9.21
CA ARG A 4 -25.86 -1.24 8.75
C ARG A 4 -25.64 -0.97 7.26
N LYS A 5 -24.50 -0.43 6.91
CA LYS A 5 -24.08 -0.30 5.51
C LYS A 5 -23.94 -1.70 4.93
N PHE A 6 -24.78 -2.02 3.94
CA PHE A 6 -24.70 -3.30 3.23
C PHE A 6 -23.64 -3.18 2.13
N PRO A 7 -22.56 -3.99 2.16
CA PRO A 7 -21.51 -3.92 1.16
C PRO A 7 -22.04 -4.20 -0.25
N LEU A 8 -21.61 -3.40 -1.22
CA LEU A 8 -22.04 -3.54 -2.62
C LEU A 8 -21.72 -4.93 -3.18
N SER A 9 -20.58 -5.50 -2.82
CA SER A 9 -20.19 -6.86 -3.23
C SER A 9 -21.22 -7.92 -2.83
N ARG A 10 -21.73 -7.83 -1.61
CA ARG A 10 -22.78 -8.73 -1.12
C ARG A 10 -24.11 -8.51 -1.82
N TYR A 11 -24.43 -7.26 -2.13
CA TYR A 11 -25.62 -6.96 -2.93
C TYR A 11 -25.54 -7.58 -4.32
N ILE A 12 -24.40 -7.39 -5.00
CA ILE A 12 -24.13 -7.98 -6.32
C ILE A 12 -24.25 -9.51 -6.26
N LYS A 13 -23.58 -10.14 -5.28
CA LYS A 13 -23.65 -11.59 -5.09
C LYS A 13 -25.06 -12.10 -4.80
N HIS A 14 -25.87 -11.34 -4.08
CA HIS A 14 -27.24 -11.70 -3.79
C HIS A 14 -28.16 -11.54 -5.01
N ARG A 15 -27.96 -10.45 -5.77
CA ARG A 15 -28.76 -10.11 -6.94
C ARG A 15 -28.43 -10.96 -8.16
N PHE A 16 -27.12 -11.18 -8.38
CA PHE A 16 -26.56 -11.93 -9.50
C PHE A 16 -25.88 -13.18 -8.97
N LYS A 17 -26.56 -14.30 -9.01
CA LYS A 17 -25.97 -15.57 -8.53
C LYS A 17 -24.75 -16.02 -9.33
N LYS A 18 -24.65 -15.63 -10.58
CA LYS A 18 -23.51 -15.85 -11.49
C LYS A 18 -23.39 -14.67 -12.44
N ILE A 19 -22.16 -14.28 -12.77
CA ILE A 19 -21.81 -13.31 -13.80
C ILE A 19 -20.87 -13.98 -14.81
N ASP A 20 -20.89 -13.54 -16.06
CA ASP A 20 -20.09 -14.19 -17.10
C ASP A 20 -18.62 -13.83 -17.00
N ALA A 21 -18.32 -12.56 -16.77
CA ALA A 21 -16.96 -12.09 -16.63
C ALA A 21 -16.84 -11.02 -15.54
N TYR A 22 -15.74 -11.02 -14.83
CA TYR A 22 -15.29 -9.96 -13.93
C TYR A 22 -13.94 -9.47 -14.36
N ILE A 23 -13.82 -8.18 -14.64
CA ILE A 23 -12.57 -7.52 -14.96
C ILE A 23 -12.18 -6.70 -13.74
N CYS A 24 -11.01 -6.98 -13.20
CA CYS A 24 -10.45 -6.31 -12.03
C CYS A 24 -9.20 -5.57 -12.46
N ASP A 25 -9.25 -4.26 -12.44
CA ASP A 25 -8.10 -3.39 -12.68
C ASP A 25 -7.38 -3.11 -11.37
N GLU A 26 -6.10 -2.75 -11.46
CA GLU A 26 -5.22 -2.49 -10.32
C GLU A 26 -5.27 -3.56 -9.24
N LEU A 27 -5.11 -4.81 -9.66
CA LEU A 27 -5.21 -5.97 -8.77
C LEU A 27 -4.38 -5.86 -7.50
N HIS A 28 -3.24 -5.17 -7.55
CA HIS A 28 -2.35 -4.99 -6.41
C HIS A 28 -3.01 -4.27 -5.22
N GLU A 29 -4.01 -3.42 -5.43
CA GLU A 29 -4.74 -2.76 -4.35
C GLU A 29 -5.54 -3.73 -3.47
N TYR A 30 -5.85 -4.91 -4.01
CA TYR A 30 -6.57 -5.98 -3.32
C TYR A 30 -5.64 -6.97 -2.61
N SER A 31 -4.34 -6.69 -2.54
CA SER A 31 -3.34 -7.58 -1.93
C SER A 31 -3.39 -7.63 -0.39
N GLY A 32 -4.10 -6.69 0.23
CA GLY A 32 -4.19 -6.60 1.69
C GLY A 32 -5.23 -7.55 2.32
N GLU A 33 -5.14 -7.70 3.64
CA GLU A 33 -6.17 -8.28 4.49
C GLU A 33 -7.24 -7.21 4.79
N SER A 34 -7.96 -6.81 3.75
CA SER A 34 -8.85 -5.66 3.76
C SER A 34 -10.26 -6.01 3.30
N ALA A 35 -11.25 -5.22 3.72
CA ALA A 35 -12.63 -5.35 3.26
C ALA A 35 -12.75 -5.20 1.72
N GLN A 36 -11.90 -4.40 1.09
CA GLN A 36 -11.81 -4.23 -0.35
C GLN A 36 -11.38 -5.53 -1.04
N GLY A 37 -10.33 -6.19 -0.51
CA GLY A 37 -9.90 -7.48 -1.02
C GLY A 37 -10.93 -8.60 -0.83
N GLU A 38 -11.70 -8.59 0.27
CA GLU A 38 -12.79 -9.52 0.48
C GLU A 38 -13.94 -9.27 -0.50
N ALA A 39 -14.28 -8.01 -0.76
CA ALA A 39 -15.30 -7.63 -1.74
C ALA A 39 -14.93 -8.11 -3.16
N MET A 40 -13.66 -7.97 -3.55
CA MET A 40 -13.14 -8.51 -4.81
C MET A 40 -13.30 -10.03 -4.87
N ALA A 41 -12.92 -10.75 -3.81
CA ALA A 41 -13.04 -12.20 -3.73
C ALA A 41 -14.51 -12.67 -3.82
N GLU A 42 -15.45 -11.95 -3.20
CA GLU A 42 -16.88 -12.25 -3.28
C GLU A 42 -17.42 -12.15 -4.72
N ILE A 43 -16.98 -11.14 -5.49
CA ILE A 43 -17.38 -10.96 -6.88
C ILE A 43 -16.69 -11.99 -7.78
N ALA A 44 -15.38 -12.18 -7.61
CA ALA A 44 -14.62 -13.19 -8.34
C ALA A 44 -15.21 -14.60 -8.16
N GLY A 45 -15.70 -14.92 -6.95
CA GLY A 45 -16.30 -16.22 -6.62
C GLY A 45 -17.60 -16.54 -7.33
N ILE A 46 -18.32 -15.54 -7.88
CA ILE A 46 -19.55 -15.73 -8.68
C ILE A 46 -19.30 -15.56 -10.18
N ALA A 47 -18.10 -15.14 -10.59
CA ALA A 47 -17.75 -14.96 -11.99
C ALA A 47 -17.33 -16.29 -12.63
N LYS A 48 -17.74 -16.52 -13.88
CA LYS A 48 -17.29 -17.67 -14.68
C LYS A 48 -15.85 -17.47 -15.16
N LYS A 49 -15.48 -16.22 -15.49
CA LYS A 49 -14.15 -15.81 -15.93
C LYS A 49 -13.73 -14.58 -15.15
N VAL A 50 -12.48 -14.54 -14.74
CA VAL A 50 -11.88 -13.38 -14.07
C VAL A 50 -10.66 -12.95 -14.88
N ILE A 51 -10.62 -11.68 -15.25
CA ILE A 51 -9.45 -11.02 -15.84
C ILE A 51 -8.96 -10.03 -14.79
N ALA A 52 -7.76 -10.23 -14.28
CA ALA A 52 -7.15 -9.37 -13.30
C ALA A 52 -5.94 -8.69 -13.92
N MET A 53 -5.91 -7.37 -13.90
CA MET A 53 -4.89 -6.54 -14.53
C MET A 53 -4.13 -5.74 -13.48
N THR A 54 -2.82 -5.60 -13.67
CA THR A 54 -1.99 -4.75 -12.83
C THR A 54 -0.62 -4.57 -13.46
N ALA A 55 -0.03 -3.41 -13.31
CA ALA A 55 1.37 -3.17 -13.64
C ALA A 55 2.33 -3.79 -12.60
N THR A 56 1.89 -3.97 -11.36
CA THR A 56 2.70 -4.42 -10.23
C THR A 56 2.05 -5.60 -9.52
N LEU A 57 2.15 -6.80 -10.08
CA LEU A 57 1.51 -8.00 -9.52
C LEU A 57 2.04 -8.36 -8.12
N ILE A 58 3.34 -8.21 -7.92
CA ILE A 58 4.02 -8.53 -6.67
C ILE A 58 4.49 -7.22 -6.04
N ASN A 59 3.78 -6.76 -5.03
CA ASN A 59 4.12 -5.55 -4.27
C ASN A 59 5.28 -5.80 -3.27
N GLY A 60 6.29 -6.55 -3.70
CA GLY A 60 7.49 -6.84 -2.94
C GLY A 60 7.33 -7.85 -1.80
N TYR A 61 6.12 -8.10 -1.30
CA TYR A 61 5.88 -8.96 -0.13
C TYR A 61 5.08 -10.22 -0.45
N ALA A 62 5.57 -11.36 0.02
CA ALA A 62 4.89 -12.65 -0.14
C ALA A 62 3.49 -12.68 0.49
N LYS A 63 3.25 -11.91 1.56
CA LYS A 63 1.94 -11.84 2.24
C LYS A 63 0.85 -11.27 1.32
N GLY A 64 1.14 -10.21 0.58
CA GLY A 64 0.20 -9.62 -0.38
C GLY A 64 -0.14 -10.61 -1.50
N THR A 65 0.87 -11.24 -2.06
CA THR A 65 0.71 -12.26 -3.11
C THR A 65 -0.12 -13.45 -2.63
N PHE A 66 0.05 -13.89 -1.38
CA PHE A 66 -0.78 -14.96 -0.80
C PHE A 66 -2.27 -14.64 -0.88
N TYR A 67 -2.69 -13.45 -0.46
CA TYR A 67 -4.10 -13.08 -0.49
C TYR A 67 -4.65 -12.97 -1.90
N LEU A 68 -3.89 -12.43 -2.85
CA LEU A 68 -4.29 -12.38 -4.26
C LEU A 68 -4.46 -13.79 -4.84
N LEU A 69 -3.49 -14.66 -4.64
CA LEU A 69 -3.55 -16.04 -5.11
C LEU A 69 -4.73 -16.80 -4.48
N PHE A 70 -4.95 -16.63 -3.18
CA PHE A 70 -6.04 -17.33 -2.51
C PHE A 70 -7.42 -16.85 -3.00
N ARG A 71 -7.56 -15.56 -3.32
CA ARG A 71 -8.79 -14.97 -3.86
C ARG A 71 -9.08 -15.37 -5.30
N LEU A 72 -8.02 -15.49 -6.11
CA LEU A 72 -8.15 -15.83 -7.54
C LEU A 72 -8.11 -17.34 -7.80
N LYS A 73 -7.30 -18.08 -7.05
CA LYS A 73 -7.04 -19.52 -7.25
C LYS A 73 -7.20 -20.33 -5.96
N PRO A 74 -8.35 -20.22 -5.26
CA PRO A 74 -8.52 -20.87 -3.95
C PRO A 74 -8.34 -22.39 -4.01
N ARG A 75 -8.78 -23.04 -5.09
CA ARG A 75 -8.65 -24.50 -5.25
C ARG A 75 -7.19 -24.95 -5.31
N LEU A 76 -6.35 -24.20 -6.01
CA LEU A 76 -4.93 -24.51 -6.13
C LEU A 76 -4.21 -24.31 -4.80
N MET A 77 -4.53 -23.21 -4.09
CA MET A 77 -3.98 -22.92 -2.78
C MET A 77 -4.37 -23.98 -1.73
N LEU A 78 -5.62 -24.44 -1.77
CA LEU A 78 -6.09 -25.52 -0.90
C LEU A 78 -5.41 -26.86 -1.24
N ALA A 79 -5.21 -27.17 -2.52
CA ALA A 79 -4.51 -28.38 -2.97
C ALA A 79 -3.04 -28.40 -2.49
N ASP A 80 -2.41 -27.23 -2.38
CA ASP A 80 -1.06 -27.06 -1.85
C ASP A 80 -1.01 -27.07 -0.30
N GLY A 81 -2.14 -27.28 0.35
CA GLY A 81 -2.25 -27.38 1.80
C GLY A 81 -2.24 -26.05 2.53
N PHE A 82 -2.59 -24.94 1.85
CA PHE A 82 -2.81 -23.63 2.47
C PHE A 82 -4.30 -23.40 2.73
N LYS A 83 -4.61 -22.86 3.90
CA LYS A 83 -5.93 -22.29 4.24
C LYS A 83 -5.85 -20.78 4.16
N TYR A 84 -7.00 -20.09 4.11
CA TYR A 84 -7.05 -18.62 4.00
C TYR A 84 -6.29 -17.89 5.12
N ASN A 85 -6.17 -18.51 6.30
CA ASN A 85 -5.45 -17.94 7.45
C ASN A 85 -3.95 -18.32 7.49
N ASP A 86 -3.45 -19.06 6.49
CA ASP A 86 -2.08 -19.57 6.46
C ASP A 86 -1.07 -18.62 5.80
N ALA A 87 -1.37 -17.32 5.74
CA ALA A 87 -0.46 -16.32 5.15
C ALA A 87 0.96 -16.41 5.72
N ARG A 88 1.08 -16.61 7.05
CA ARG A 88 2.39 -16.81 7.69
C ARG A 88 3.12 -18.04 7.17
N LYS A 89 2.44 -19.19 7.04
CA LYS A 89 3.01 -20.44 6.51
C LYS A 89 3.47 -20.26 5.06
N PHE A 90 2.69 -19.52 4.26
CA PHE A 90 3.08 -19.18 2.89
C PHE A 90 4.32 -18.29 2.86
N CYS A 91 4.40 -17.26 3.70
CA CYS A 91 5.56 -16.38 3.81
C CYS A 91 6.82 -17.14 4.28
N GLN A 92 6.68 -18.08 5.21
CA GLN A 92 7.79 -18.92 5.65
C GLN A 92 8.31 -19.86 4.53
N ARG A 93 7.43 -20.28 3.63
CA ARG A 93 7.78 -21.17 2.51
C ARG A 93 8.32 -20.43 1.28
N TYR A 94 7.77 -19.26 0.98
CA TYR A 94 8.00 -18.54 -0.27
C TYR A 94 8.47 -17.11 -0.11
N GLY A 95 8.40 -16.54 1.07
CA GLY A 95 8.83 -15.17 1.37
C GLY A 95 10.18 -15.13 2.08
N VAL A 96 10.54 -13.92 2.50
CA VAL A 96 11.70 -13.66 3.36
C VAL A 96 11.19 -13.33 4.76
N VAL A 97 11.60 -14.14 5.74
CA VAL A 97 11.17 -13.99 7.14
C VAL A 97 12.40 -13.91 8.03
N GLU A 98 12.52 -12.80 8.73
CA GLU A 98 13.51 -12.62 9.79
C GLU A 98 12.90 -13.04 11.13
N SER A 99 13.59 -13.90 11.85
CA SER A 99 13.17 -14.37 13.18
C SER A 99 14.26 -14.10 14.19
N ILE A 100 13.96 -13.27 15.19
CA ILE A 100 14.87 -12.96 16.29
C ILE A 100 14.52 -13.87 17.47
N TYR A 101 15.55 -14.54 17.99
CA TYR A 101 15.43 -15.43 19.15
C TYR A 101 16.28 -14.89 20.28
N GLU A 102 15.74 -14.83 21.45
CA GLU A 102 16.47 -14.53 22.68
C GLU A 102 16.63 -15.82 23.52
N THR A 103 17.86 -16.07 23.96
CA THR A 103 18.15 -17.11 24.92
C THR A 103 18.33 -16.40 26.27
N PRO A 104 17.44 -16.61 27.24
CA PRO A 104 17.60 -15.98 28.54
C PRO A 104 18.87 -16.47 29.23
N GLU A 105 19.74 -15.54 29.62
CA GLU A 105 20.88 -15.85 30.49
C GLU A 105 20.38 -16.22 31.87
N THR A 106 20.30 -17.49 32.19
CA THR A 106 20.00 -17.95 33.53
C THR A 106 21.26 -17.93 34.39
N LYS A 107 21.36 -16.92 35.24
CA LYS A 107 22.51 -16.77 36.16
C LYS A 107 22.57 -17.85 37.26
N PHE A 108 21.49 -18.57 37.55
CA PHE A 108 21.45 -19.56 38.64
C PHE A 108 20.36 -20.63 38.46
N ASN A 109 20.55 -21.61 37.58
CA ASN A 109 19.94 -22.95 37.74
C ASN A 109 20.36 -23.89 36.60
N VAL A 110 21.23 -24.82 36.89
CA VAL A 110 21.78 -25.85 35.99
C VAL A 110 20.71 -26.87 35.53
N ALA A 111 19.54 -26.90 36.15
CA ALA A 111 18.46 -27.84 35.86
C ALA A 111 17.37 -27.31 34.89
N SER A 112 17.38 -26.03 34.56
CA SER A 112 16.42 -25.44 33.63
C SER A 112 17.00 -25.50 32.21
N LYS A 113 16.39 -26.27 31.32
CA LYS A 113 16.70 -26.21 29.88
C LYS A 113 16.41 -24.78 29.39
N ASN A 114 17.46 -24.04 29.06
CA ASN A 114 17.34 -22.72 28.44
C ASN A 114 16.50 -22.85 27.16
N ARG A 115 15.22 -22.48 27.23
CA ARG A 115 14.36 -22.46 26.06
C ARG A 115 14.60 -21.13 25.34
N THR A 116 15.23 -21.20 24.18
CA THR A 116 15.27 -20.08 23.24
C THR A 116 13.83 -19.69 22.90
N GLN A 117 13.45 -18.44 23.22
CA GLN A 117 12.14 -17.93 22.89
C GLN A 117 12.22 -17.05 21.65
N LYS A 118 11.28 -17.25 20.71
CA LYS A 118 11.14 -16.37 19.58
C LYS A 118 10.50 -15.07 20.02
N VAL A 119 11.26 -13.98 20.00
CA VAL A 119 10.82 -12.66 20.47
C VAL A 119 10.13 -11.89 19.37
N ARG A 120 10.65 -11.96 18.16
CA ARG A 120 10.15 -11.18 17.03
C ARG A 120 10.22 -11.96 15.72
N GLU A 121 9.20 -11.78 14.89
CA GLU A 121 9.16 -12.24 13.50
C GLU A 121 8.78 -11.04 12.62
N THR A 122 9.59 -10.77 11.61
CA THR A 122 9.38 -9.67 10.66
C THR A 122 9.37 -10.25 9.25
N PHE A 123 8.36 -9.87 8.45
CA PHE A 123 8.30 -10.22 7.05
C PHE A 123 9.04 -9.14 6.25
N LEU A 124 10.08 -9.54 5.54
CA LEU A 124 10.88 -8.67 4.70
C LEU A 124 10.40 -8.72 3.24
N PRO A 125 10.72 -7.71 2.43
CA PRO A 125 10.50 -7.77 0.99
C PRO A 125 11.22 -8.99 0.38
N GLY A 126 10.54 -9.65 -0.53
CA GLY A 126 11.06 -10.81 -1.25
C GLY A 126 10.03 -11.92 -1.39
N ILE A 127 10.08 -12.58 -2.55
CA ILE A 127 9.26 -13.74 -2.86
C ILE A 127 10.04 -14.70 -3.74
N SER A 128 9.89 -15.99 -3.48
CA SER A 128 10.55 -17.03 -4.26
C SER A 128 10.03 -17.08 -5.71
N PRO A 129 10.91 -17.16 -6.72
CA PRO A 129 10.52 -17.33 -8.13
C PRO A 129 9.64 -18.54 -8.39
N ILE A 130 9.67 -19.55 -7.51
CA ILE A 130 8.82 -20.75 -7.59
C ILE A 130 7.33 -20.37 -7.55
N VAL A 131 6.96 -19.29 -6.88
CA VAL A 131 5.58 -18.79 -6.86
C VAL A 131 5.11 -18.45 -8.26
N TYR A 132 5.97 -17.83 -9.07
CA TYR A 132 5.64 -17.52 -10.46
C TYR A 132 5.36 -18.78 -11.27
N SER A 133 6.31 -19.73 -11.28
CA SER A 133 6.16 -20.96 -12.07
C SER A 133 4.97 -21.82 -11.62
N ARG A 134 4.70 -21.88 -10.32
CA ARG A 134 3.64 -22.72 -9.76
C ARG A 134 2.24 -22.13 -9.89
N TYR A 135 2.09 -20.81 -9.70
CA TYR A 135 0.78 -20.21 -9.57
C TYR A 135 0.40 -19.26 -10.71
N LEU A 136 1.38 -18.72 -11.42
CA LEU A 136 1.14 -17.63 -12.38
C LEU A 136 1.37 -18.03 -13.83
N MET A 137 2.41 -18.81 -14.10
CA MET A 137 2.93 -19.07 -15.44
C MET A 137 1.86 -19.49 -16.46
N GLU A 138 0.93 -20.36 -16.07
CA GLU A 138 -0.09 -20.88 -16.99
C GLU A 138 -1.21 -19.89 -17.33
N ASN A 139 -1.41 -18.85 -16.51
CA ASN A 139 -2.56 -17.97 -16.60
C ASN A 139 -2.21 -16.48 -16.56
N THR A 140 -0.95 -16.14 -16.75
CA THR A 140 -0.49 -14.75 -16.73
C THR A 140 0.17 -14.41 -18.06
N VAL A 141 -0.21 -13.29 -18.62
CA VAL A 141 0.41 -12.70 -19.81
C VAL A 141 1.06 -11.40 -19.38
N PHE A 142 2.32 -11.22 -19.78
CA PHE A 142 3.04 -9.97 -19.60
C PHE A 142 3.06 -9.26 -20.94
N LEU A 143 2.61 -8.00 -20.92
CA LEU A 143 2.63 -7.12 -22.07
C LEU A 143 3.43 -5.88 -21.71
N SER A 144 4.46 -5.58 -22.47
CA SER A 144 5.16 -4.32 -22.37
C SER A 144 4.57 -3.31 -23.38
N LEU A 145 4.83 -2.04 -23.14
CA LEU A 145 4.41 -1.01 -24.07
C LEU A 145 5.00 -1.23 -25.48
N TYR A 146 6.24 -1.74 -25.55
CA TYR A 146 6.90 -2.09 -26.82
C TYR A 146 6.23 -3.27 -27.56
N ASP A 147 5.55 -4.17 -26.84
CA ASP A 147 4.80 -5.25 -27.49
C ASP A 147 3.55 -4.77 -28.20
N MET A 148 2.99 -3.64 -27.72
CA MET A 148 1.71 -3.10 -28.20
C MET A 148 1.89 -1.99 -29.25
N ALA A 149 2.95 -1.20 -29.15
CA ALA A 149 3.15 -0.05 -30.02
C ALA A 149 4.62 0.02 -30.47
N LYS A 150 4.85 -0.38 -31.73
CA LYS A 150 6.19 -0.33 -32.37
C LYS A 150 6.64 1.07 -32.75
N ASP A 151 5.68 1.98 -32.91
CA ASP A 151 5.89 3.35 -33.33
C ASP A 151 5.68 4.37 -32.20
N LEU A 152 6.14 4.03 -30.99
CA LEU A 152 6.13 4.99 -29.90
C LEU A 152 7.17 6.09 -30.18
N PRO A 153 6.82 7.35 -29.89
CA PRO A 153 7.82 8.43 -29.93
C PRO A 153 8.91 8.17 -28.88
N ASP A 154 10.10 8.68 -29.16
CA ASP A 154 11.19 8.67 -28.20
C ASP A 154 10.73 9.38 -26.92
N TYR A 155 11.04 8.77 -25.79
CA TYR A 155 10.67 9.28 -24.47
C TYR A 155 11.94 9.60 -23.70
N GLU A 156 12.05 10.84 -23.27
CA GLU A 156 13.14 11.32 -22.41
C GLU A 156 12.54 11.98 -21.16
N GLU A 157 12.99 11.56 -19.99
CA GLU A 157 12.66 12.22 -18.73
C GLU A 157 13.74 13.23 -18.37
N ILE A 158 13.38 14.51 -18.37
CA ILE A 158 14.28 15.58 -17.96
C ILE A 158 13.80 16.11 -16.60
N PRO A 159 14.48 15.75 -15.49
CA PRO A 159 14.12 16.29 -14.20
C PRO A 159 14.49 17.77 -14.09
N VAL A 160 13.51 18.63 -13.84
CA VAL A 160 13.70 20.06 -13.60
C VAL A 160 13.56 20.33 -12.10
N ALA A 161 14.64 20.78 -11.46
CA ALA A 161 14.61 21.20 -10.06
C ALA A 161 13.92 22.58 -9.95
N CYS A 162 12.92 22.66 -9.09
CA CYS A 162 12.22 23.90 -8.78
C CYS A 162 12.39 24.21 -7.29
N GLU A 163 12.74 25.44 -6.98
CA GLU A 163 12.93 25.87 -5.58
C GLU A 163 11.70 26.63 -5.10
N MET A 164 11.38 26.47 -3.82
CA MET A 164 10.37 27.32 -3.17
C MET A 164 10.95 28.69 -2.93
N SER A 165 10.10 29.75 -2.95
CA SER A 165 10.52 31.06 -2.46
C SER A 165 10.90 30.97 -0.98
N GLU A 166 11.78 31.87 -0.51
CA GLU A 166 12.29 31.86 0.88
C GLU A 166 11.15 31.90 1.91
N SER A 167 10.10 32.66 1.66
CA SER A 167 8.94 32.76 2.52
C SER A 167 8.13 31.46 2.59
N VAL A 168 7.92 30.83 1.45
CA VAL A 168 7.21 29.54 1.35
C VAL A 168 8.02 28.42 1.99
N GLU A 169 9.33 28.36 1.74
CA GLU A 169 10.22 27.37 2.35
C GLU A 169 10.25 27.50 3.89
N LYS A 170 10.32 28.72 4.38
CA LYS A 170 10.30 28.97 5.82
C LYS A 170 9.02 28.51 6.49
N GLU A 171 7.88 28.74 5.88
CA GLU A 171 6.60 28.26 6.39
C GLU A 171 6.49 26.75 6.29
N TYR A 172 6.94 26.15 5.19
CA TYR A 172 7.00 24.70 5.02
C TYR A 172 7.79 24.04 6.16
N ARG A 173 8.99 24.54 6.45
CA ARG A 173 9.82 24.05 7.55
C ARG A 173 9.17 24.26 8.93
N HIS A 174 8.48 25.39 9.11
CA HIS A 174 7.74 25.65 10.33
C HIS A 174 6.65 24.60 10.56
N MET A 175 5.85 24.28 9.55
CA MET A 175 4.84 23.21 9.62
C MET A 175 5.46 21.84 9.93
N GLU A 176 6.62 21.53 9.35
CA GLU A 176 7.35 20.29 9.68
C GLU A 176 7.74 20.23 11.16
N ASP A 177 8.26 21.31 11.72
CA ASP A 177 8.70 21.36 13.12
C ASP A 177 7.52 21.29 14.10
N GLU A 178 6.41 21.92 13.77
CA GLU A 178 5.16 21.80 14.54
C GLU A 178 4.68 20.32 14.57
N PHE A 179 4.64 19.66 13.43
CA PHE A 179 4.24 18.26 13.38
C PHE A 179 5.21 17.34 14.12
N ARG A 180 6.52 17.55 13.98
CA ARG A 180 7.54 16.81 14.76
C ARG A 180 7.33 16.99 16.27
N THR A 181 6.92 18.18 16.68
CA THR A 181 6.60 18.47 18.08
C THR A 181 5.39 17.69 18.56
N VAL A 182 4.33 17.61 17.75
CA VAL A 182 3.14 16.78 18.04
C VAL A 182 3.51 15.31 18.10
N MET A 183 4.32 14.82 17.17
CA MET A 183 4.81 13.43 17.14
C MET A 183 5.52 13.02 18.43
N ARG A 184 6.33 13.93 18.99
CA ARG A 184 7.07 13.68 20.24
C ARG A 184 6.17 13.67 21.47
N LYS A 185 5.11 14.50 21.48
CA LYS A 185 4.21 14.68 22.63
C LYS A 185 3.09 13.64 22.70
N ASP A 186 2.45 13.35 21.58
CA ASP A 186 1.33 12.42 21.49
C ASP A 186 1.32 11.63 20.17
N ARG A 187 1.85 10.41 20.24
CA ARG A 187 1.93 9.51 19.08
C ARG A 187 0.56 9.10 18.54
N ARG A 188 -0.48 9.01 19.38
CA ARG A 188 -1.83 8.63 18.91
C ARG A 188 -2.47 9.76 18.11
N LEU A 189 -2.26 10.97 18.57
CA LEU A 189 -2.72 12.17 17.89
C LEU A 189 -1.95 12.37 16.58
N ALA A 190 -0.64 12.21 16.60
CA ALA A 190 0.20 12.28 15.41
C ALA A 190 -0.26 11.31 14.31
N ASN A 191 -0.64 10.08 14.65
CA ASN A 191 -1.15 9.12 13.68
C ASN A 191 -2.46 9.56 13.01
N LYS A 192 -3.30 10.32 13.70
CA LYS A 192 -4.54 10.89 13.11
C LYS A 192 -4.24 12.07 12.19
N LEU A 193 -3.21 12.86 12.52
CA LEU A 193 -2.78 14.01 11.75
C LEU A 193 -1.93 13.63 10.53
N LEU A 194 -1.30 12.47 10.53
CA LEU A 194 -0.28 12.10 9.55
C LEU A 194 -0.78 12.20 8.10
N SER A 195 -1.94 11.64 7.80
CA SER A 195 -2.46 11.64 6.43
C SER A 195 -2.85 13.05 5.95
N PRO A 196 -3.67 13.85 6.66
CA PRO A 196 -3.97 15.21 6.23
C PRO A 196 -2.74 16.12 6.21
N TYR A 197 -1.77 15.90 7.11
CA TYR A 197 -0.52 16.63 7.13
C TYR A 197 0.36 16.31 5.90
N LEU A 198 0.53 15.04 5.54
CA LEU A 198 1.29 14.66 4.36
C LEU A 198 0.64 15.20 3.08
N ASN A 199 -0.69 15.19 3.00
CA ASN A 199 -1.40 15.81 1.89
C ASN A 199 -1.14 17.32 1.81
N LEU A 200 -1.14 18.01 2.93
CA LEU A 200 -0.80 19.42 3.00
C LEU A 200 0.64 19.68 2.52
N LEU A 201 1.61 18.97 3.07
CA LEU A 201 3.02 19.14 2.68
C LEU A 201 3.29 18.81 1.20
N THR A 202 2.55 17.87 0.63
CA THR A 202 2.71 17.52 -0.79
C THR A 202 2.13 18.60 -1.70
N ALA A 203 1.00 19.21 -1.30
CA ALA A 203 0.30 20.21 -2.11
C ALA A 203 0.83 21.64 -1.93
N TYR A 204 1.36 21.95 -0.75
CA TYR A 204 1.74 23.32 -0.38
C TYR A 204 2.85 23.92 -1.27
N PRO A 205 3.92 23.19 -1.67
CA PRO A 205 4.91 23.74 -2.58
C PRO A 205 4.35 24.12 -3.97
N ASP A 206 3.30 23.42 -4.39
CA ASP A 206 2.66 23.68 -5.69
C ASP A 206 1.65 24.82 -5.62
N GLN A 207 0.98 24.95 -4.50
CA GLN A 207 -0.05 25.98 -4.26
C GLN A 207 0.04 26.45 -2.81
N PRO A 208 0.84 27.46 -2.48
CA PRO A 208 1.05 27.90 -1.09
C PRO A 208 -0.09 28.80 -0.59
N TYR A 209 -1.34 28.47 -0.89
CA TYR A 209 -2.54 29.22 -0.47
C TYR A 209 -3.80 28.34 -0.55
N GLY A 210 -4.84 28.74 0.20
CA GLY A 210 -6.16 28.10 0.15
C GLY A 210 -6.23 26.74 0.85
N HIS A 211 -5.27 26.40 1.70
CA HIS A 211 -5.26 25.15 2.44
C HIS A 211 -6.04 25.25 3.76
N ALA A 212 -6.86 24.25 4.03
CA ALA A 212 -7.55 24.15 5.31
C ALA A 212 -6.57 23.79 6.43
N PRO A 213 -6.79 24.29 7.66
CA PRO A 213 -6.02 23.87 8.83
C PRO A 213 -6.09 22.36 9.06
N VAL A 214 -4.97 21.76 9.44
CA VAL A 214 -4.90 20.36 9.87
C VAL A 214 -5.13 20.31 11.38
N ILE A 215 -6.30 19.83 11.80
CA ILE A 215 -6.75 19.88 13.19
C ILE A 215 -6.94 18.47 13.75
N ALA A 216 -6.43 18.22 14.97
CA ALA A 216 -6.81 17.05 15.77
C ALA A 216 -6.69 17.35 17.27
N GLY A 217 -7.82 17.21 17.98
CA GLY A 217 -7.92 17.59 19.40
C GLY A 217 -7.59 19.05 19.60
N ASP A 218 -6.67 19.33 20.50
CA ASP A 218 -6.23 20.69 20.84
C ASP A 218 -5.09 21.21 19.94
N TYR A 219 -4.65 20.42 18.95
CA TYR A 219 -3.58 20.79 18.02
C TYR A 219 -4.13 21.21 16.69
N SER A 220 -3.59 22.30 16.17
CA SER A 220 -3.93 22.84 14.86
C SER A 220 -2.67 23.31 14.16
N ILE A 221 -2.44 22.85 12.95
CA ILE A 221 -1.42 23.36 12.04
C ILE A 221 -2.15 24.20 11.01
N VAL A 222 -1.88 25.49 11.01
CA VAL A 222 -2.54 26.46 10.14
C VAL A 222 -1.51 27.00 9.15
N PRO A 223 -1.55 26.56 7.88
CA PRO A 223 -0.63 27.07 6.86
C PRO A 223 -0.91 28.54 6.56
N LYS A 224 0.13 29.32 6.34
CA LYS A 224 -0.02 30.69 5.84
C LYS A 224 -0.28 30.68 4.35
N ASP A 225 -1.05 31.65 3.90
CA ASP A 225 -1.33 31.88 2.49
C ASP A 225 -0.33 32.86 1.87
N PHE A 226 0.27 32.46 0.74
CA PHE A 226 1.17 33.26 -0.07
C PHE A 226 0.64 33.30 -1.51
N THR A 227 -0.26 34.23 -1.80
CA THR A 227 -0.91 34.36 -3.11
C THR A 227 -0.05 35.08 -4.15
N ASP A 228 0.88 35.92 -3.71
CA ASP A 228 1.67 36.81 -4.56
C ASP A 228 3.14 36.35 -4.68
N GLU A 229 3.48 35.19 -4.09
CA GLU A 229 4.83 34.65 -4.17
C GLU A 229 5.10 33.99 -5.54
N PRO A 230 6.30 34.14 -6.08
CA PRO A 230 6.69 33.47 -7.30
C PRO A 230 6.68 31.96 -7.11
N ASN A 231 6.12 31.24 -8.07
CA ASN A 231 6.10 29.79 -8.10
C ASN A 231 6.96 29.29 -9.28
N ASP A 232 8.21 28.90 -8.99
CA ASP A 232 9.16 28.46 -9.99
C ASP A 232 8.67 27.22 -10.76
N LYS A 233 7.97 26.32 -10.10
CA LYS A 233 7.41 25.14 -10.76
C LYS A 233 6.37 25.52 -11.80
N LEU A 234 5.48 26.45 -11.47
CA LEU A 234 4.48 26.96 -12.42
C LEU A 234 5.16 27.70 -13.57
N ASN A 235 6.15 28.56 -13.25
CA ASN A 235 6.90 29.31 -14.29
C ASN A 235 7.63 28.38 -15.25
N ASN A 236 8.33 27.35 -14.73
CA ASN A 236 9.00 26.36 -15.55
C ASN A 236 8.02 25.57 -16.45
N VAL A 237 6.83 25.23 -15.94
CA VAL A 237 5.79 24.58 -16.77
C VAL A 237 5.29 25.52 -17.88
N LEU A 238 5.11 26.81 -17.57
CA LEU A 238 4.66 27.79 -18.57
C LEU A 238 5.72 28.07 -19.63
N GLU A 239 7.00 27.96 -19.30
CA GLU A 239 8.11 28.10 -20.27
C GLU A 239 8.23 26.87 -21.21
N LEU A 240 7.72 25.72 -20.80
CA LEU A 240 7.73 24.50 -21.61
C LEU A 240 6.52 24.39 -22.56
N LEU A 241 5.48 25.20 -22.36
CA LEU A 241 4.28 25.24 -23.19
C LEU A 241 4.41 26.26 -24.32
#